data_427b1db6a9e6cebf0973ed93ee475a0f
#
_entry.id   427b1db6a9e6cebf0973ed93ee475a0f
#
_cell.length_a   1.000
_cell.length_b   1.000
_cell.length_c   1.000
_cell.angle_alpha   90.00
_cell.angle_beta   90.00
_cell.angle_gamma   90.00
#
_symmetry.space_group_name_H-M   'P 1'
#
loop_
_entity.id
_entity.type
_entity.pdbx_description
1 polymer ?
#
loop_
_entity_poly.entity_id
_entity_poly.type
_entity_poly.pdbx_seq_one_letter_code
_entity_poly.pdbx_strand_id
1 'polypeptide(L)'
;FNPEATAKDYPEVDLFGYLKTKKSENACKRAAVARLSNAISLEPYTGDMDFLTNMRLASQVKGLQNNIANVEIHHSLYSYTLTVDLDLVGIDENDGVSLSGKERAKRVVDLLNCIQHLYHDIKGRRENLAPVFVIGGLYEAKSPYFLNRIKLHKGDLNVALLKEVIENIEEPTLCGLLTGIFKNEDEIR
;
A
#
# COMPACT_ATOMS: atom_id res chain seq x y z
N PHE A 1 -0.01 -20.78 -5.68
CA PHE A 1 -0.11 -20.73 -4.21
C PHE A 1 0.20 -22.10 -3.62
N ASN A 2 1.07 -22.16 -2.62
CA ASN A 2 1.36 -23.42 -1.92
C ASN A 2 0.36 -23.56 -0.75
N PRO A 3 -0.55 -24.54 -0.77
CA PRO A 3 -1.55 -24.74 0.29
C PRO A 3 -0.95 -25.11 1.64
N GLU A 4 0.29 -25.60 1.67
CA GLU A 4 1.03 -25.93 2.89
C GLU A 4 1.85 -24.74 3.45
N ALA A 5 1.83 -23.58 2.78
CA ALA A 5 2.50 -22.39 3.28
C ALA A 5 1.86 -21.92 4.59
N THR A 6 2.69 -21.66 5.59
CA THR A 6 2.24 -21.20 6.92
C THR A 6 2.67 -19.77 7.19
N ALA A 7 1.97 -19.12 8.12
CA ALA A 7 2.36 -17.82 8.64
C ALA A 7 3.76 -17.84 9.30
N LYS A 8 4.27 -18.99 9.70
CA LYS A 8 5.63 -19.14 10.24
C LYS A 8 6.68 -18.95 9.16
N ASP A 9 6.49 -19.59 8.01
CA ASP A 9 7.51 -19.69 6.96
C ASP A 9 7.51 -18.49 6.01
N TYR A 10 6.32 -17.86 5.83
CA TYR A 10 6.11 -16.81 4.85
C TYR A 10 5.52 -15.54 5.47
N PRO A 11 6.29 -14.45 5.59
CA PRO A 11 5.79 -13.17 6.10
C PRO A 11 4.56 -12.64 5.36
N GLU A 12 4.48 -12.86 4.05
CA GLU A 12 3.34 -12.45 3.23
C GLU A 12 2.05 -13.21 3.57
N VAL A 13 2.16 -14.49 3.94
CA VAL A 13 1.03 -15.30 4.41
C VAL A 13 0.53 -14.80 5.77
N ASP A 14 1.45 -14.39 6.64
CA ASP A 14 1.13 -13.80 7.93
C ASP A 14 0.48 -12.42 7.78
N LEU A 15 1.11 -11.52 7.03
CA LEU A 15 0.70 -10.12 6.95
C LEU A 15 -0.55 -9.91 6.11
N PHE A 16 -0.66 -10.60 4.97
CA PHE A 16 -1.73 -10.37 3.99
C PHE A 16 -2.84 -11.43 4.02
N GLY A 17 -2.69 -12.42 4.91
CA GLY A 17 -3.71 -13.46 5.10
C GLY A 17 -3.78 -14.47 3.96
N TYR A 18 -4.75 -15.38 4.07
CA TYR A 18 -4.93 -16.45 3.08
C TYR A 18 -6.35 -17.02 3.08
N LEU A 19 -6.65 -17.73 2.00
CA LEU A 19 -7.75 -18.68 1.90
C LEU A 19 -7.17 -20.01 1.42
N LYS A 20 -7.16 -21.04 2.28
CA LYS A 20 -6.73 -22.40 1.97
C LYS A 20 -7.95 -23.28 1.75
N THR A 21 -8.02 -23.95 0.61
CA THR A 21 -9.08 -24.91 0.28
C THR A 21 -8.46 -26.26 0.00
N LYS A 22 -8.85 -27.31 0.74
CA LYS A 22 -8.49 -28.70 0.47
C LYS A 22 -9.71 -29.48 -0.01
N LYS A 23 -9.51 -30.44 -0.89
CA LYS A 23 -10.56 -31.17 -1.63
C LYS A 23 -11.62 -31.90 -0.76
N SER A 24 -11.45 -32.00 0.55
CA SER A 24 -12.36 -32.71 1.48
C SER A 24 -12.50 -32.04 2.83
N GLU A 25 -11.99 -30.83 2.99
CA GLU A 25 -12.01 -30.10 4.26
C GLU A 25 -12.71 -28.73 4.10
N ASN A 26 -13.19 -28.19 5.20
CA ASN A 26 -13.71 -26.83 5.24
C ASN A 26 -12.61 -25.84 4.88
N ALA A 27 -12.96 -24.80 4.11
CA ALA A 27 -12.04 -23.73 3.75
C ALA A 27 -11.51 -23.05 5.03
N CYS A 28 -10.18 -22.98 5.16
CA CYS A 28 -9.49 -22.29 6.23
C CYS A 28 -9.10 -20.89 5.76
N LYS A 29 -9.46 -19.86 6.51
CA LYS A 29 -9.17 -18.46 6.16
C LYS A 29 -8.45 -17.75 7.31
N ARG A 30 -7.54 -16.85 6.94
CA ARG A 30 -6.94 -15.86 7.83
C ARG A 30 -7.13 -14.47 7.22
N ALA A 31 -7.66 -13.55 7.99
CA ALA A 31 -7.76 -12.16 7.55
C ALA A 31 -6.37 -11.52 7.50
N ALA A 32 -6.17 -10.57 6.58
CA ALA A 32 -4.96 -9.76 6.56
C ALA A 32 -4.81 -8.98 7.87
N VAL A 33 -3.61 -8.98 8.45
CA VAL A 33 -3.25 -8.15 9.60
C VAL A 33 -2.66 -6.81 9.18
N ALA A 34 -2.04 -6.77 8.00
CA ALA A 34 -1.61 -5.53 7.34
C ALA A 34 -2.63 -5.19 6.23
N ARG A 35 -3.25 -4.01 6.32
CA ARG A 35 -4.32 -3.59 5.43
C ARG A 35 -4.01 -2.24 4.82
N LEU A 36 -4.22 -2.12 3.51
CA LEU A 36 -4.09 -0.88 2.76
C LEU A 36 -5.48 -0.35 2.41
N SER A 37 -5.66 0.95 2.53
CA SER A 37 -6.82 1.62 1.93
C SER A 37 -6.66 1.76 0.42
N ASN A 38 -7.70 2.25 -0.26
CA ASN A 38 -7.53 2.71 -1.62
C ASN A 38 -6.54 3.87 -1.68
N ALA A 39 -5.70 3.91 -2.72
CA ALA A 39 -4.89 5.05 -3.05
C ALA A 39 -5.75 6.08 -3.79
N ILE A 40 -5.90 7.27 -3.21
CA ILE A 40 -6.76 8.34 -3.75
C ILE A 40 -5.86 9.47 -4.24
N SER A 41 -6.08 9.91 -5.49
CA SER A 41 -5.40 11.08 -6.04
C SER A 41 -5.69 12.33 -5.20
N LEU A 42 -4.63 13.09 -4.90
CA LEU A 42 -4.73 14.35 -4.16
C LEU A 42 -4.94 15.56 -5.06
N GLU A 43 -4.85 15.36 -6.37
CA GLU A 43 -4.99 16.38 -7.40
C GLU A 43 -6.19 16.06 -8.31
N PRO A 44 -6.77 17.05 -8.98
CA PRO A 44 -7.82 16.81 -9.95
C PRO A 44 -7.37 15.85 -11.04
N TYR A 45 -8.29 15.02 -11.50
CA TYR A 45 -8.01 14.08 -12.57
C TYR A 45 -7.64 14.80 -13.88
N THR A 46 -6.44 14.51 -14.37
CA THR A 46 -5.90 14.99 -15.65
C THR A 46 -5.33 13.81 -16.43
N GLY A 47 -6.19 12.80 -16.67
CA GLY A 47 -5.76 11.59 -17.35
C GLY A 47 -5.54 11.82 -18.85
N ASP A 48 -4.61 11.06 -19.41
CA ASP A 48 -4.35 10.96 -20.83
C ASP A 48 -4.58 9.53 -21.31
N MET A 49 -4.85 9.36 -22.60
CA MET A 49 -5.12 8.06 -23.21
C MET A 49 -3.98 7.69 -24.16
N ASP A 50 -3.32 6.58 -23.86
CA ASP A 50 -2.31 6.00 -24.73
C ASP A 50 -2.93 4.84 -25.54
N PHE A 51 -2.65 4.83 -26.85
CA PHE A 51 -3.16 3.81 -27.75
C PHE A 51 -2.09 2.77 -28.04
N LEU A 52 -2.28 1.56 -27.50
CA LEU A 52 -1.44 0.43 -27.83
C LEU A 52 -2.02 -0.32 -29.05
N THR A 53 -1.18 -0.55 -30.05
CA THR A 53 -1.57 -1.31 -31.23
C THR A 53 -0.47 -2.29 -31.65
N ASN A 54 -0.87 -3.45 -32.15
CA ASN A 54 0.01 -4.46 -32.71
C ASN A 54 0.09 -4.42 -34.24
N MET A 55 -0.17 -3.27 -34.86
CA MET A 55 -0.25 -3.12 -36.35
C MET A 55 0.92 -3.74 -37.08
N ARG A 56 2.16 -3.52 -36.61
CA ARG A 56 3.35 -4.07 -37.25
C ARG A 56 3.38 -5.62 -37.22
N LEU A 57 3.00 -6.19 -36.07
CA LEU A 57 2.94 -7.64 -35.92
C LEU A 57 1.79 -8.24 -36.77
N ALA A 58 0.63 -7.60 -36.74
CA ALA A 58 -0.53 -8.01 -37.52
C ALA A 58 -0.28 -7.97 -39.01
N SER A 59 0.53 -7.03 -39.52
CA SER A 59 0.93 -6.97 -40.92
C SER A 59 1.92 -8.08 -41.37
N GLN A 60 2.67 -8.65 -40.42
CA GLN A 60 3.69 -9.68 -40.68
C GLN A 60 3.15 -11.10 -40.50
N VAL A 61 2.08 -11.30 -39.75
CA VAL A 61 1.53 -12.63 -39.44
C VAL A 61 0.15 -12.78 -40.09
N LYS A 62 0.04 -13.66 -41.07
CA LYS A 62 -1.21 -13.92 -41.78
C LYS A 62 -2.30 -14.43 -40.84
N GLY A 63 -3.43 -13.74 -40.81
CA GLY A 63 -4.57 -14.07 -39.93
C GLY A 63 -4.56 -13.45 -38.55
N LEU A 64 -3.53 -12.67 -38.18
CA LEU A 64 -3.53 -11.91 -36.96
C LEU A 64 -4.33 -10.60 -37.14
N GLN A 65 -5.34 -10.40 -36.29
CA GLN A 65 -6.12 -9.17 -36.32
C GLN A 65 -5.40 -8.02 -35.59
N ASN A 66 -5.70 -6.81 -36.03
CA ASN A 66 -5.21 -5.60 -35.40
C ASN A 66 -5.95 -5.40 -34.07
N ASN A 67 -5.23 -5.47 -32.97
CA ASN A 67 -5.78 -5.19 -31.65
C ASN A 67 -5.40 -3.77 -31.24
N ILE A 68 -6.39 -3.00 -30.85
CA ILE A 68 -6.21 -1.67 -30.26
C ILE A 68 -6.64 -1.77 -28.80
N ALA A 69 -5.77 -1.36 -27.90
CA ALA A 69 -6.09 -1.23 -26.48
C ALA A 69 -5.85 0.23 -26.05
N ASN A 70 -6.85 0.80 -25.42
CA ASN A 70 -6.71 2.09 -24.79
C ASN A 70 -6.15 1.91 -23.38
N VAL A 71 -5.14 2.68 -23.05
CA VAL A 71 -4.51 2.67 -21.76
C VAL A 71 -4.58 4.07 -21.18
N GLU A 72 -5.24 4.18 -20.06
CA GLU A 72 -5.30 5.41 -19.31
C GLU A 72 -4.00 5.62 -18.53
N ILE A 73 -3.48 6.85 -18.57
CA ILE A 73 -2.30 7.28 -17.83
C ILE A 73 -2.70 8.48 -16.99
N HIS A 74 -2.47 8.40 -15.69
CA HIS A 74 -2.68 9.51 -14.77
C HIS A 74 -1.47 9.62 -13.84
N HIS A 75 -0.85 10.79 -13.81
CA HIS A 75 0.25 11.10 -12.90
C HIS A 75 -0.21 12.09 -11.84
N SER A 76 -0.10 11.72 -10.56
CA SER A 76 -0.52 12.52 -9.42
C SER A 76 0.18 12.05 -8.14
N LEU A 77 0.11 12.84 -7.09
CA LEU A 77 0.33 12.35 -5.73
C LEU A 77 -0.91 11.60 -5.26
N TYR A 78 -0.68 10.42 -4.70
CA TYR A 78 -1.72 9.56 -4.15
C TYR A 78 -1.55 9.41 -2.65
N SER A 79 -2.65 9.44 -1.92
CA SER A 79 -2.68 9.15 -0.49
C SER A 79 -3.33 7.80 -0.24
N TYR A 80 -2.72 6.98 0.60
CA TYR A 80 -3.28 5.76 1.14
C TYR A 80 -2.90 5.59 2.61
N THR A 81 -3.60 4.74 3.31
CA THR A 81 -3.34 4.43 4.72
C THR A 81 -2.98 2.95 4.84
N LEU A 82 -1.89 2.67 5.55
CA LEU A 82 -1.54 1.34 6.01
C LEU A 82 -1.89 1.21 7.48
N THR A 83 -2.65 0.16 7.83
CA THR A 83 -2.87 -0.25 9.23
C THR A 83 -2.32 -1.64 9.45
N VAL A 84 -1.70 -1.87 10.61
CA VAL A 84 -1.16 -3.18 10.99
C VAL A 84 -1.64 -3.51 12.40
N ASP A 85 -2.38 -4.62 12.54
CA ASP A 85 -2.81 -5.15 13.83
C ASP A 85 -1.63 -5.88 14.50
N LEU A 86 -0.83 -5.14 15.27
CA LEU A 86 0.44 -5.64 15.83
C LEU A 86 0.27 -6.81 16.78
N ASP A 87 -0.85 -6.92 17.46
CA ASP A 87 -1.21 -8.04 18.33
C ASP A 87 -1.40 -9.36 17.55
N LEU A 88 -1.76 -9.27 16.27
CA LEU A 88 -2.02 -10.43 15.41
C LEU A 88 -0.83 -10.82 14.51
N VAL A 89 0.19 -9.96 14.36
CA VAL A 89 1.39 -10.30 13.58
C VAL A 89 2.07 -11.52 14.18
N GLY A 90 2.34 -12.54 13.37
CA GLY A 90 3.02 -13.78 13.79
C GLY A 90 2.20 -14.68 14.70
N ILE A 91 0.89 -14.44 14.80
CA ILE A 91 -0.05 -15.31 15.53
C ILE A 91 -1.05 -15.86 14.53
N ASP A 92 -1.11 -17.18 14.40
CA ASP A 92 -2.06 -17.86 13.53
C ASP A 92 -2.59 -19.12 14.21
N GLU A 93 -3.82 -19.05 14.68
CA GLU A 93 -4.48 -20.14 15.40
C GLU A 93 -4.78 -21.33 14.47
N ASN A 94 -5.02 -21.10 13.18
CA ASN A 94 -5.33 -22.16 12.24
C ASN A 94 -4.15 -23.12 12.03
N ASP A 95 -2.93 -22.59 11.97
CA ASP A 95 -1.71 -23.36 11.76
C ASP A 95 -0.92 -23.54 13.09
N GLY A 96 -1.47 -23.08 14.24
CA GLY A 96 -0.82 -23.18 15.56
C GLY A 96 0.48 -22.37 15.65
N VAL A 97 0.58 -21.27 14.92
CA VAL A 97 1.78 -20.41 14.86
C VAL A 97 1.72 -19.36 15.96
N SER A 98 2.82 -19.24 16.72
CA SER A 98 3.05 -18.13 17.65
C SER A 98 4.53 -17.76 17.61
N LEU A 99 4.87 -16.65 16.96
CA LEU A 99 6.24 -16.18 16.81
C LEU A 99 6.68 -15.37 18.03
N SER A 100 8.00 -15.33 18.25
CA SER A 100 8.60 -14.48 19.28
C SER A 100 8.37 -13.00 18.99
N GLY A 101 8.34 -12.15 20.04
CA GLY A 101 8.18 -10.69 19.87
C GLY A 101 9.23 -10.08 18.94
N LYS A 102 10.46 -10.58 18.94
CA LYS A 102 11.54 -10.15 18.05
C LYS A 102 11.24 -10.45 16.58
N GLU A 103 10.73 -11.64 16.27
CA GLU A 103 10.36 -12.04 14.90
C GLU A 103 9.15 -11.25 14.41
N ARG A 104 8.16 -11.04 15.28
CA ARG A 104 6.98 -10.21 14.98
C ARG A 104 7.38 -8.77 14.63
N ALA A 105 8.21 -8.15 15.46
CA ALA A 105 8.74 -6.80 15.22
C ALA A 105 9.55 -6.74 13.91
N LYS A 106 10.37 -7.75 13.64
CA LYS A 106 11.13 -7.83 12.39
C LYS A 106 10.23 -7.81 11.15
N ARG A 107 9.10 -8.54 11.15
CA ARG A 107 8.15 -8.56 10.03
C ARG A 107 7.56 -7.18 9.74
N VAL A 108 7.21 -6.44 10.80
CA VAL A 108 6.69 -5.07 10.65
C VAL A 108 7.77 -4.14 10.09
N VAL A 109 9.01 -4.23 10.60
CA VAL A 109 10.13 -3.44 10.08
C VAL A 109 10.42 -3.78 8.62
N ASP A 110 10.43 -5.06 8.26
CA ASP A 110 10.63 -5.50 6.87
C ASP A 110 9.53 -4.95 5.94
N LEU A 111 8.27 -4.95 6.38
CA LEU A 111 7.16 -4.34 5.65
C LEU A 111 7.36 -2.84 5.43
N LEU A 112 7.75 -2.10 6.47
CA LEU A 112 8.01 -0.66 6.37
C LEU A 112 9.21 -0.36 5.45
N ASN A 113 10.25 -1.19 5.50
CA ASN A 113 11.39 -1.09 4.58
C ASN A 113 10.97 -1.32 3.12
N CYS A 114 10.09 -2.29 2.86
CA CYS A 114 9.55 -2.49 1.51
C CYS A 114 8.79 -1.26 1.01
N ILE A 115 8.00 -0.61 1.88
CA ILE A 115 7.26 0.61 1.52
C ILE A 115 8.21 1.78 1.26
N GLN A 116 9.27 1.93 2.07
CA GLN A 116 10.27 2.98 1.89
C GLN A 116 10.95 2.93 0.52
N HIS A 117 11.07 1.75 -0.07
CA HIS A 117 11.73 1.52 -1.36
C HIS A 117 10.76 1.00 -2.42
N LEU A 118 9.48 1.30 -2.28
CA LEU A 118 8.44 0.76 -3.14
C LEU A 118 8.62 1.25 -4.59
N TYR A 119 8.58 0.32 -5.50
CA TYR A 119 8.54 0.59 -6.94
C TYR A 119 7.62 -0.41 -7.64
N HIS A 120 7.22 -0.09 -8.84
CA HIS A 120 6.48 -1.01 -9.69
C HIS A 120 6.93 -0.92 -11.14
N ASP A 121 7.07 -2.07 -11.78
CA ASP A 121 7.38 -2.13 -13.21
C ASP A 121 6.08 -2.10 -14.00
N ILE A 122 5.86 -1.00 -14.73
CA ILE A 122 4.65 -0.75 -15.51
C ILE A 122 5.03 -0.61 -16.98
N LYS A 123 4.63 -1.55 -17.84
CA LYS A 123 4.83 -1.49 -19.29
C LYS A 123 6.27 -1.16 -19.70
N GLY A 124 7.25 -1.81 -19.07
CA GLY A 124 8.68 -1.63 -19.36
C GLY A 124 9.30 -0.38 -18.73
N ARG A 125 8.56 0.37 -17.93
CA ARG A 125 9.08 1.47 -17.10
C ARG A 125 9.08 1.06 -15.65
N ARG A 126 10.07 1.54 -14.89
CA ARG A 126 10.13 1.36 -13.44
C ARG A 126 9.69 2.65 -12.77
N GLU A 127 8.53 2.61 -12.14
CA GLU A 127 7.95 3.74 -11.44
C GLU A 127 8.32 3.71 -9.96
N ASN A 128 8.82 4.84 -9.44
CA ASN A 128 9.09 4.99 -8.02
C ASN A 128 7.78 5.32 -7.28
N LEU A 129 7.37 4.44 -6.38
CA LEU A 129 6.18 4.58 -5.54
C LEU A 129 6.53 4.79 -4.06
N ALA A 130 7.81 5.07 -3.76
CA ALA A 130 8.24 5.39 -2.41
C ALA A 130 7.50 6.63 -1.87
N PRO A 131 7.10 6.63 -0.59
CA PRO A 131 6.34 7.73 -0.03
C PRO A 131 7.19 9.00 0.03
N VAL A 132 6.58 10.13 -0.34
CA VAL A 132 7.17 11.48 -0.21
C VAL A 132 6.75 12.17 1.09
N PHE A 133 5.69 11.68 1.72
CA PHE A 133 5.18 12.11 3.01
C PHE A 133 4.65 10.92 3.77
N VAL A 134 4.97 10.82 5.05
CA VAL A 134 4.50 9.78 5.95
C VAL A 134 4.08 10.42 7.27
N ILE A 135 2.93 10.02 7.79
CA ILE A 135 2.46 10.38 9.12
C ILE A 135 1.84 9.15 9.78
N GLY A 136 2.16 8.90 11.03
CA GLY A 136 1.64 7.75 11.76
C GLY A 136 2.36 7.49 13.07
N GLY A 137 1.95 6.43 13.76
CA GLY A 137 2.48 6.05 15.07
C GLY A 137 2.06 4.66 15.48
N LEU A 138 2.32 4.34 16.74
CA LEU A 138 1.80 3.16 17.42
C LEU A 138 0.64 3.61 18.31
N TYR A 139 -0.54 3.10 18.04
CA TYR A 139 -1.77 3.52 18.70
C TYR A 139 -2.44 2.34 19.39
N GLU A 140 -3.02 2.58 20.55
CA GLU A 140 -3.82 1.59 21.28
C GLU A 140 -5.09 1.22 20.52
N ALA A 141 -5.77 2.22 19.94
CA ALA A 141 -6.96 2.00 19.15
C ALA A 141 -6.62 1.59 17.71
N LYS A 142 -7.28 0.54 17.22
CA LYS A 142 -7.13 0.04 15.84
C LYS A 142 -7.93 0.91 14.86
N SER A 143 -7.67 2.22 14.85
CA SER A 143 -8.36 3.19 13.99
C SER A 143 -7.42 3.73 12.91
N PRO A 144 -7.85 3.84 11.66
CA PRO A 144 -7.09 4.48 10.60
C PRO A 144 -7.22 6.02 10.69
N TYR A 145 -6.68 6.64 11.74
CA TYR A 145 -6.84 8.06 12.08
C TYR A 145 -6.64 9.02 10.91
N PHE A 146 -5.65 8.75 10.05
CA PHE A 146 -5.30 9.63 8.91
C PHE A 146 -5.98 9.25 7.59
N LEU A 147 -6.90 8.26 7.61
CA LEU A 147 -7.64 7.88 6.40
C LEU A 147 -8.41 9.06 5.83
N ASN A 148 -8.13 9.40 4.56
CA ASN A 148 -8.71 10.54 3.84
C ASN A 148 -8.45 11.92 4.49
N ARG A 149 -7.45 12.04 5.37
CA ARG A 149 -7.08 13.30 6.03
C ARG A 149 -5.95 14.04 5.31
N ILE A 150 -5.19 13.35 4.47
CA ILE A 150 -4.18 13.99 3.62
C ILE A 150 -4.90 14.70 2.47
N LYS A 151 -4.74 16.02 2.39
CA LYS A 151 -5.36 16.86 1.35
C LYS A 151 -4.35 17.87 0.85
N LEU A 152 -4.37 18.13 -0.46
CA LEU A 152 -3.57 19.18 -1.11
C LEU A 152 -4.47 20.28 -1.65
N HIS A 153 -3.98 21.52 -1.58
CA HIS A 153 -4.57 22.66 -2.24
C HIS A 153 -3.46 23.47 -2.92
N LYS A 154 -3.42 23.46 -4.27
CA LYS A 154 -2.43 24.19 -5.08
C LYS A 154 -0.96 23.89 -4.72
N GLY A 155 -0.68 22.69 -4.20
CA GLY A 155 0.65 22.25 -3.80
C GLY A 155 0.96 22.44 -2.30
N ASP A 156 0.03 23.00 -1.52
CA ASP A 156 0.14 23.09 -0.07
C ASP A 156 -0.57 21.91 0.59
N LEU A 157 0.09 21.29 1.57
CA LEU A 157 -0.53 20.28 2.41
C LEU A 157 -1.45 20.96 3.44
N ASN A 158 -2.66 20.44 3.63
CA ASN A 158 -3.57 20.95 4.65
C ASN A 158 -3.11 20.51 6.06
N VAL A 159 -2.18 21.27 6.63
CA VAL A 159 -1.58 21.00 7.94
C VAL A 159 -2.60 21.18 9.07
N ALA A 160 -3.55 22.11 8.95
CA ALA A 160 -4.57 22.32 9.96
C ALA A 160 -5.42 21.08 10.20
N LEU A 161 -5.81 20.38 9.12
CA LEU A 161 -6.58 19.14 9.21
C LEU A 161 -5.78 18.02 9.90
N LEU A 162 -4.47 17.96 9.68
CA LEU A 162 -3.59 16.97 10.34
C LEU A 162 -3.40 17.27 11.82
N LYS A 163 -3.21 18.54 12.18
CA LYS A 163 -3.11 18.98 13.58
C LYS A 163 -4.38 18.64 14.35
N GLU A 164 -5.56 18.91 13.79
CA GLU A 164 -6.84 18.54 14.40
C GLU A 164 -6.92 17.03 14.70
N VAL A 165 -6.42 16.17 13.79
CA VAL A 165 -6.38 14.73 14.03
C VAL A 165 -5.41 14.37 15.15
N ILE A 166 -4.20 14.96 15.13
CA ILE A 166 -3.14 14.68 16.12
C ILE A 166 -3.59 15.10 17.53
N GLU A 167 -4.28 16.23 17.66
CA GLU A 167 -4.78 16.73 18.96
C GLU A 167 -5.78 15.78 19.64
N ASN A 168 -6.38 14.87 18.85
CA ASN A 168 -7.31 13.84 19.36
C ASN A 168 -6.65 12.46 19.56
N ILE A 169 -5.32 12.37 19.44
CA ILE A 169 -4.54 11.15 19.65
C ILE A 169 -3.61 11.37 20.84
N GLU A 170 -3.67 10.48 21.84
CA GLU A 170 -2.84 10.61 23.05
C GLU A 170 -1.39 10.12 22.80
N GLU A 171 -1.23 9.16 21.89
CA GLU A 171 0.05 8.54 21.63
C GLU A 171 0.92 9.37 20.65
N PRO A 172 2.24 9.23 20.72
CA PRO A 172 3.15 9.95 19.85
C PRO A 172 2.92 9.65 18.37
N THR A 173 2.74 10.69 17.58
CA THR A 173 2.64 10.63 16.13
C THR A 173 3.93 11.18 15.50
N LEU A 174 4.49 10.44 14.56
CA LEU A 174 5.68 10.80 13.81
C LEU A 174 5.29 11.26 12.41
N CYS A 175 6.02 12.26 11.91
CA CYS A 175 5.86 12.78 10.56
C CYS A 175 7.22 12.80 9.86
N GLY A 176 7.24 12.44 8.57
CA GLY A 176 8.40 12.51 7.71
C GLY A 176 8.02 13.02 6.33
N LEU A 177 8.89 13.84 5.72
CA LEU A 177 8.67 14.36 4.39
C LEU A 177 9.98 14.48 3.59
N LEU A 178 9.88 14.39 2.27
CA LEU A 178 10.95 14.75 1.36
C LEU A 178 10.89 16.26 1.07
N THR A 179 12.06 16.92 1.15
CA THR A 179 12.19 18.36 0.87
C THR A 179 11.93 18.65 -0.62
N GLY A 180 11.24 19.76 -0.91
CA GLY A 180 10.97 20.24 -2.26
C GLY A 180 9.67 19.72 -2.88
N ILE A 181 8.86 18.97 -2.13
CA ILE A 181 7.58 18.42 -2.61
C ILE A 181 6.41 19.37 -2.32
N PHE A 182 6.30 19.87 -1.08
CA PHE A 182 5.20 20.73 -0.67
C PHE A 182 5.67 22.18 -0.56
N LYS A 183 4.82 23.14 -0.96
CA LYS A 183 5.18 24.56 -0.91
C LYS A 183 5.26 25.10 0.51
N ASN A 184 4.47 24.52 1.43
CA ASN A 184 4.38 24.94 2.84
C ASN A 184 5.15 24.00 3.79
N GLU A 185 6.34 23.53 3.39
CA GLU A 185 7.15 22.59 4.20
C GLU A 185 7.46 23.11 5.61
N ASP A 186 7.67 24.42 5.75
CA ASP A 186 8.00 25.03 7.05
C ASP A 186 6.85 24.91 8.06
N GLU A 187 5.60 24.77 7.60
CA GLU A 187 4.44 24.55 8.47
C GLU A 187 4.29 23.09 8.90
N ILE A 188 4.92 22.17 8.15
CA ILE A 188 4.83 20.71 8.37
C ILE A 188 5.90 20.27 9.40
N ARG A 189 7.01 20.97 9.45
CA ARG A 189 8.16 20.71 10.36
C ARG A 189 7.89 21.26 11.75
#